data_16e557bc778825fe704960d726f9bd2f
#
_entry.id   16e557bc778825fe704960d726f9bd2f
#
_cell.length_a   1.000
_cell.length_b   1.000
_cell.length_c   1.000
_cell.angle_alpha   90.00
_cell.angle_beta   90.00
_cell.angle_gamma   90.00
#
_symmetry.space_group_name_H-M   'P 1'
#
loop_
_entity.id
_entity.type
_entity.pdbx_description
1 polymer ?
#
loop_
_entity_poly.entity_id
_entity_poly.type
_entity_poly.pdbx_seq_one_letter_code
_entity_poly.pdbx_strand_id
1 'polypeptide(L)'
;MTAAHIWRARPDDAAAVASLLVAFRNHLGFDQPSDDAVLASVARLVEDPATDYLLGAPEQGAPPAGLVQLRYRWSVWRNAEDCELEDLFVSPDARRGGLGRALVAAAIDRARERGCGRIALDTAERNGAAVALYRSFGFSDEAYEGGRAMLMRLWLDGRG
;
A
#
# COMPACT_ATOMS: atom_id res chain seq x y z
N MET A 1 -23.29 -3.94 -12.04
CA MET A 1 -21.87 -3.80 -11.62
C MET A 1 -21.75 -4.25 -10.17
N THR A 2 -20.98 -5.26 -9.93
CA THR A 2 -20.60 -5.67 -8.58
C THR A 2 -19.56 -4.71 -8.04
N ALA A 3 -19.69 -4.34 -6.77
CA ALA A 3 -18.70 -3.50 -6.10
C ALA A 3 -17.47 -4.33 -5.73
N ALA A 4 -16.30 -3.72 -5.79
CA ALA A 4 -15.08 -4.33 -5.30
C ALA A 4 -15.22 -4.72 -3.83
N HIS A 5 -14.70 -5.88 -3.47
CA HIS A 5 -14.68 -6.39 -2.10
C HIS A 5 -13.29 -6.18 -1.49
N ILE A 6 -13.21 -5.43 -0.38
CA ILE A 6 -11.96 -5.12 0.33
C ILE A 6 -12.05 -5.66 1.75
N TRP A 7 -11.00 -6.33 2.21
CA TRP A 7 -10.92 -6.84 3.58
C TRP A 7 -9.52 -6.71 4.17
N ARG A 8 -9.44 -6.66 5.49
CA ARG A 8 -8.16 -6.69 6.19
C ARG A 8 -7.65 -8.13 6.26
N ALA A 9 -6.43 -8.33 5.78
CA ALA A 9 -5.78 -9.63 5.81
C ALA A 9 -5.53 -10.09 7.26
N ARG A 10 -5.73 -11.37 7.47
CA ARG A 10 -5.40 -12.11 8.70
C ARG A 10 -4.15 -12.97 8.47
N PRO A 11 -3.54 -13.55 9.51
CA PRO A 11 -2.41 -14.47 9.34
C PRO A 11 -2.66 -15.58 8.33
N ASP A 12 -3.89 -16.11 8.23
CA ASP A 12 -4.28 -17.12 7.25
C ASP A 12 -4.23 -16.62 5.80
N ASP A 13 -4.25 -15.31 5.59
CA ASP A 13 -4.15 -14.69 4.26
C ASP A 13 -2.70 -14.43 3.81
N ALA A 14 -1.71 -14.78 4.63
CA ALA A 14 -0.30 -14.44 4.36
C ALA A 14 0.19 -14.96 3.00
N ALA A 15 -0.21 -16.16 2.58
CA ALA A 15 0.15 -16.71 1.28
C ALA A 15 -0.44 -15.89 0.12
N ALA A 16 -1.68 -15.43 0.23
CA ALA A 16 -2.33 -14.59 -0.77
C ALA A 16 -1.65 -13.22 -0.88
N VAL A 17 -1.34 -12.60 0.27
CA VAL A 17 -0.59 -11.33 0.32
C VAL A 17 0.78 -11.49 -0.32
N ALA A 18 1.54 -12.54 0.06
CA ALA A 18 2.86 -12.81 -0.50
C ALA A 18 2.83 -13.04 -2.01
N SER A 19 1.83 -13.77 -2.51
CA SER A 19 1.64 -14.01 -3.94
C SER A 19 1.45 -12.72 -4.73
N LEU A 20 0.66 -11.77 -4.22
CA LEU A 20 0.46 -10.46 -4.85
C LEU A 20 1.72 -9.59 -4.79
N LEU A 21 2.49 -9.64 -3.70
CA LEU A 21 3.76 -8.92 -3.59
C LEU A 21 4.83 -9.49 -4.52
N VAL A 22 4.87 -10.81 -4.70
CA VAL A 22 5.74 -11.46 -5.71
C VAL A 22 5.35 -11.01 -7.12
N ALA A 23 4.07 -10.98 -7.43
CA ALA A 23 3.59 -10.45 -8.72
C ALA A 23 3.96 -8.98 -8.91
N PHE A 24 3.87 -8.17 -7.87
CA PHE A 24 4.31 -6.78 -7.89
C PHE A 24 5.81 -6.63 -8.11
N ARG A 25 6.64 -7.38 -7.38
CA ARG A 25 8.09 -7.45 -7.59
C ARG A 25 8.43 -7.77 -9.05
N ASN A 26 7.78 -8.81 -9.60
CA ASN A 26 7.99 -9.24 -10.97
C ASN A 26 7.55 -8.17 -12.00
N HIS A 27 6.44 -7.48 -11.73
CA HIS A 27 5.96 -6.37 -12.55
C HIS A 27 6.98 -5.21 -12.60
N LEU A 28 7.68 -4.96 -11.48
CA LEU A 28 8.75 -3.96 -11.41
C LEU A 28 10.06 -4.42 -12.06
N GLY A 29 10.14 -5.68 -12.50
CA GLY A 29 11.34 -6.23 -13.15
C GLY A 29 12.43 -6.69 -12.17
N PHE A 30 12.11 -6.87 -10.90
CA PHE A 30 13.05 -7.36 -9.89
C PHE A 30 12.91 -8.86 -9.67
N ASP A 31 14.00 -9.53 -9.28
CA ASP A 31 14.06 -10.93 -8.90
C ASP A 31 14.35 -11.15 -7.41
N GLN A 32 14.61 -10.06 -6.69
CA GLN A 32 14.85 -10.06 -5.25
C GLN A 32 13.83 -9.12 -4.55
N PRO A 33 13.47 -9.44 -3.30
CA PRO A 33 13.78 -10.66 -2.53
C PRO A 33 13.14 -11.92 -3.14
N SER A 34 13.65 -13.12 -2.77
CA SER A 34 13.07 -14.39 -3.23
C SER A 34 11.62 -14.58 -2.75
N ASP A 35 10.87 -15.48 -3.38
CA ASP A 35 9.48 -15.78 -3.00
C ASP A 35 9.39 -16.21 -1.52
N ASP A 36 10.31 -17.07 -1.08
CA ASP A 36 10.36 -17.51 0.32
C ASP A 36 10.64 -16.35 1.29
N ALA A 37 11.53 -15.43 0.91
CA ALA A 37 11.82 -14.24 1.73
C ALA A 37 10.63 -13.29 1.79
N VAL A 38 9.89 -13.13 0.71
CA VAL A 38 8.63 -12.35 0.70
C VAL A 38 7.61 -12.98 1.63
N LEU A 39 7.40 -14.30 1.53
CA LEU A 39 6.45 -15.01 2.40
C LEU A 39 6.83 -14.89 3.88
N ALA A 40 8.12 -15.07 4.21
CA ALA A 40 8.60 -14.93 5.58
C ALA A 40 8.41 -13.52 6.13
N SER A 41 8.64 -12.49 5.31
CA SER A 41 8.41 -11.09 5.68
C SER A 41 6.92 -10.80 5.90
N VAL A 42 6.06 -11.30 5.02
CA VAL A 42 4.61 -11.13 5.15
C VAL A 42 4.09 -11.83 6.41
N ALA A 43 4.52 -13.07 6.67
CA ALA A 43 4.12 -13.80 7.87
C ALA A 43 4.44 -13.03 9.15
N ARG A 44 5.58 -12.36 9.19
CA ARG A 44 5.97 -11.49 10.30
C ARG A 44 5.10 -10.22 10.37
N LEU A 45 4.89 -9.56 9.23
CA LEU A 45 4.23 -8.25 9.19
C LEU A 45 2.72 -8.33 9.37
N VAL A 46 2.08 -9.42 8.97
CA VAL A 46 0.63 -9.59 9.14
C VAL A 46 0.23 -9.71 10.62
N GLU A 47 1.17 -10.11 11.47
CA GLU A 47 0.99 -10.18 12.94
C GLU A 47 1.48 -8.92 13.67
N ASP A 48 2.17 -8.03 12.99
CA ASP A 48 2.66 -6.78 13.56
C ASP A 48 1.49 -5.79 13.74
N PRO A 49 1.19 -5.34 14.97
CA PRO A 49 0.10 -4.40 15.22
C PRO A 49 0.31 -3.03 14.55
N ALA A 50 1.53 -2.71 14.11
CA ALA A 50 1.85 -1.50 13.36
C ALA A 50 1.75 -1.68 11.84
N THR A 51 1.16 -2.79 11.37
CA THR A 51 0.99 -3.10 9.96
C THR A 51 -0.43 -3.58 9.69
N ASP A 52 -1.02 -3.10 8.60
CA ASP A 52 -2.21 -3.71 8.00
C ASP A 52 -1.92 -4.01 6.52
N TYR A 53 -2.39 -5.17 6.07
CA TYR A 53 -2.58 -5.47 4.66
C TYR A 53 -4.08 -5.45 4.37
N LEU A 54 -4.49 -4.69 3.36
CA LEU A 54 -5.84 -4.76 2.82
C LEU A 54 -5.78 -5.51 1.50
N LEU A 55 -6.58 -6.55 1.38
CA LEU A 55 -6.75 -7.31 0.15
C LEU A 55 -8.00 -6.83 -0.58
N GLY A 56 -7.98 -6.88 -1.88
CA GLY A 56 -9.10 -6.50 -2.71
C GLY A 56 -9.37 -7.49 -3.82
N ALA A 57 -10.64 -7.74 -4.07
CA ALA A 57 -11.12 -8.55 -5.19
C ALA A 57 -12.13 -7.74 -6.00
N PRO A 58 -12.28 -8.02 -7.33
CA PRO A 58 -13.27 -7.34 -8.17
C PRO A 58 -14.71 -7.45 -7.66
N GLU A 59 -14.99 -8.56 -7.00
CA GLU A 59 -16.31 -8.85 -6.40
C GLU A 59 -16.16 -9.81 -5.22
N GLN A 60 -17.18 -9.91 -4.38
CA GLN A 60 -17.19 -10.85 -3.27
C GLN A 60 -17.09 -12.29 -3.75
N GLY A 61 -16.19 -13.07 -3.16
CA GLY A 61 -15.95 -14.47 -3.53
C GLY A 61 -14.94 -14.68 -4.65
N ALA A 62 -14.54 -13.62 -5.36
CA ALA A 62 -13.44 -13.70 -6.30
C ALA A 62 -12.08 -13.76 -5.58
N PRO A 63 -11.04 -14.36 -6.21
CA PRO A 63 -9.69 -14.33 -5.66
C PRO A 63 -9.18 -12.90 -5.47
N PRO A 64 -8.30 -12.64 -4.47
CA PRO A 64 -7.69 -11.33 -4.32
C PRO A 64 -6.84 -10.98 -5.54
N ALA A 65 -7.06 -9.78 -6.07
CA ALA A 65 -6.40 -9.27 -7.27
C ALA A 65 -5.68 -7.95 -7.03
N GLY A 66 -5.68 -7.46 -5.81
CA GLY A 66 -4.95 -6.28 -5.41
C GLY A 66 -4.72 -6.23 -3.91
N LEU A 67 -3.75 -5.40 -3.52
CA LEU A 67 -3.43 -5.17 -2.12
C LEU A 67 -2.96 -3.75 -1.88
N VAL A 68 -3.08 -3.31 -0.63
CA VAL A 68 -2.37 -2.17 -0.09
C VAL A 68 -1.74 -2.54 1.24
N GLN A 69 -0.51 -2.09 1.47
CA GLN A 69 0.19 -2.23 2.74
C GLN A 69 0.21 -0.89 3.45
N LEU A 70 -0.21 -0.88 4.71
CA LEU A 70 -0.19 0.28 5.60
C LEU A 70 0.75 0.03 6.75
N ARG A 71 1.58 1.02 7.08
CA ARG A 71 2.47 1.00 8.24
C ARG A 71 2.12 2.19 9.14
N TYR A 72 2.16 1.97 10.44
CA TYR A 72 1.79 2.96 11.43
C TYR A 72 2.96 3.27 12.35
N ARG A 73 3.12 4.56 12.68
CA ARG A 73 4.10 5.00 13.68
C ARG A 73 3.58 6.20 14.45
N TRP A 74 3.92 6.25 15.74
CA TRP A 74 3.55 7.39 16.58
C TRP A 74 4.25 8.67 16.12
N SER A 75 3.50 9.76 16.01
CA SER A 75 4.01 11.09 15.71
C SER A 75 3.87 12.00 16.93
N VAL A 76 4.99 12.45 17.45
CA VAL A 76 5.02 13.42 18.56
C VAL A 76 4.29 14.70 18.18
N TRP A 77 4.51 15.17 16.96
CA TRP A 77 3.94 16.43 16.47
C TRP A 77 2.41 16.39 16.31
N ARG A 78 1.84 15.23 16.07
CA ARG A 78 0.38 15.07 15.95
C ARG A 78 -0.26 14.50 17.20
N ASN A 79 0.55 13.99 18.12
CA ASN A 79 0.08 13.23 19.28
C ASN A 79 -0.92 12.12 18.84
N ALA A 80 -0.59 11.45 17.76
CA ALA A 80 -1.37 10.39 17.11
C ALA A 80 -0.46 9.53 16.24
N GLU A 81 -0.95 8.41 15.76
CA GLU A 81 -0.24 7.66 14.73
C GLU A 81 -0.29 8.40 13.38
N ASP A 82 0.78 8.29 12.62
CA ASP A 82 0.82 8.53 11.18
C ASP A 82 0.73 7.20 10.45
N CYS A 83 0.02 7.18 9.34
CA CYS A 83 -0.09 6.05 8.44
C CYS A 83 0.79 6.29 7.20
N GLU A 84 1.61 5.30 6.85
CA GLU A 84 2.31 5.23 5.58
C GLU A 84 1.61 4.23 4.68
N LEU A 85 1.15 4.64 3.50
CA LEU A 85 0.74 3.74 2.43
C LEU A 85 2.02 3.31 1.72
N GLU A 86 2.54 2.13 2.06
CA GLU A 86 3.86 1.67 1.62
C GLU A 86 3.81 1.04 0.23
N ASP A 87 2.82 0.19 -0.02
CA ASP A 87 2.63 -0.48 -1.32
C ASP A 87 1.16 -0.46 -1.73
N LEU A 88 0.94 -0.26 -3.01
CA LEU A 88 -0.35 -0.44 -3.68
C LEU A 88 -0.10 -1.20 -4.99
N PHE A 89 -0.74 -2.34 -5.14
CA PHE A 89 -0.65 -3.14 -6.35
C PHE A 89 -2.02 -3.69 -6.75
N VAL A 90 -2.31 -3.64 -8.02
CA VAL A 90 -3.47 -4.31 -8.65
C VAL A 90 -2.96 -5.15 -9.81
N SER A 91 -3.30 -6.42 -9.82
CA SER A 91 -2.94 -7.33 -10.91
C SER A 91 -3.38 -6.75 -12.26
N PRO A 92 -2.56 -6.87 -13.32
CA PRO A 92 -2.87 -6.28 -14.62
C PRO A 92 -4.26 -6.62 -15.15
N ASP A 93 -4.71 -7.87 -14.96
CA ASP A 93 -6.03 -8.34 -15.41
C ASP A 93 -7.20 -7.71 -14.66
N ALA A 94 -6.97 -7.16 -13.48
CA ALA A 94 -7.99 -6.51 -12.63
C ALA A 94 -7.92 -4.98 -12.68
N ARG A 95 -7.05 -4.41 -13.49
CA ARG A 95 -6.93 -2.96 -13.66
C ARG A 95 -8.12 -2.40 -14.45
N ARG A 96 -8.37 -1.08 -14.28
CA ARG A 96 -9.46 -0.31 -14.90
C ARG A 96 -10.87 -0.65 -14.40
N GLY A 97 -11.02 -1.60 -13.45
CA GLY A 97 -12.28 -1.91 -12.79
C GLY A 97 -12.56 -1.13 -11.50
N GLY A 98 -11.71 -0.16 -11.16
CA GLY A 98 -11.86 0.65 -9.95
C GLY A 98 -11.30 0.00 -8.68
N LEU A 99 -10.63 -1.14 -8.76
CA LEU A 99 -10.10 -1.84 -7.58
C LEU A 99 -9.02 -1.01 -6.86
N GLY A 100 -8.12 -0.36 -7.60
CA GLY A 100 -7.10 0.52 -7.01
C GLY A 100 -7.72 1.68 -6.25
N ARG A 101 -8.75 2.30 -6.81
CA ARG A 101 -9.52 3.37 -6.14
C ARG A 101 -10.20 2.86 -4.86
N ALA A 102 -10.81 1.68 -4.92
CA ALA A 102 -11.45 1.07 -3.75
C ALA A 102 -10.44 0.75 -2.64
N LEU A 103 -9.25 0.26 -3.00
CA LEU A 103 -8.16 0.00 -2.05
C LEU A 103 -7.66 1.28 -1.39
N VAL A 104 -7.47 2.37 -2.14
CA VAL A 104 -7.04 3.66 -1.56
C VAL A 104 -8.12 4.22 -0.65
N ALA A 105 -9.40 4.16 -1.05
CA ALA A 105 -10.51 4.60 -0.20
C ALA A 105 -10.54 3.82 1.11
N ALA A 106 -10.42 2.48 1.05
CA ALA A 106 -10.36 1.62 2.23
C ALA A 106 -9.15 1.90 3.13
N ALA A 107 -7.99 2.22 2.53
CA ALA A 107 -6.79 2.60 3.27
C ALA A 107 -7.00 3.90 4.06
N ILE A 108 -7.62 4.89 3.44
CA ILE A 108 -7.94 6.17 4.09
C ILE A 108 -8.93 5.94 5.25
N ASP A 109 -9.97 5.15 5.03
CA ASP A 109 -10.96 4.82 6.06
C ASP A 109 -10.30 4.07 7.21
N ARG A 110 -9.42 3.12 6.92
CA ARG A 110 -8.68 2.37 7.94
C ARG A 110 -7.76 3.28 8.78
N ALA A 111 -7.06 4.22 8.14
CA ALA A 111 -6.22 5.19 8.84
C ALA A 111 -7.07 6.09 9.78
N ARG A 112 -8.25 6.50 9.33
CA ARG A 112 -9.21 7.26 10.16
C ARG A 112 -9.73 6.44 11.34
N GLU A 113 -10.09 5.19 11.13
CA GLU A 113 -10.53 4.28 12.20
C GLU A 113 -9.48 4.11 13.29
N ARG A 114 -8.19 4.09 12.91
CA ARG A 114 -7.08 4.04 13.86
C ARG A 114 -6.79 5.37 14.56
N GLY A 115 -7.42 6.45 14.15
CA GLY A 115 -7.16 7.78 14.68
C GLY A 115 -5.88 8.41 14.16
N CYS A 116 -5.40 7.98 12.99
CA CYS A 116 -4.20 8.57 12.37
C CYS A 116 -4.40 10.05 12.06
N GLY A 117 -3.37 10.86 12.35
CA GLY A 117 -3.39 12.28 12.04
C GLY A 117 -3.02 12.59 10.59
N ARG A 118 -2.40 11.64 9.89
CA ARG A 118 -1.97 11.79 8.49
C ARG A 118 -1.84 10.41 7.84
N ILE A 119 -2.11 10.35 6.54
CA ILE A 119 -1.65 9.28 5.67
C ILE A 119 -0.73 9.87 4.61
N ALA A 120 0.43 9.25 4.41
CA ALA A 120 1.44 9.68 3.45
C ALA A 120 1.85 8.51 2.56
N LEU A 121 2.41 8.81 1.42
CA LEU A 121 2.99 7.84 0.48
C LEU A 121 4.12 8.49 -0.31
N ASP A 122 4.97 7.68 -0.91
CA ASP A 122 5.86 8.10 -1.97
C ASP A 122 5.52 7.38 -3.28
N THR A 123 5.73 8.07 -4.37
CA THR A 123 5.53 7.53 -5.71
C THR A 123 6.45 8.22 -6.71
N ALA A 124 6.74 7.56 -7.81
CA ALA A 124 7.52 8.16 -8.87
C ALA A 124 6.65 9.11 -9.71
N GLU A 125 7.17 10.29 -10.03
CA GLU A 125 6.50 11.28 -10.87
C GLU A 125 6.05 10.69 -12.23
N ARG A 126 6.82 9.75 -12.78
CA ARG A 126 6.50 9.06 -14.03
C ARG A 126 5.31 8.12 -13.94
N ASN A 127 4.90 7.73 -12.74
CA ASN A 127 3.71 6.90 -12.53
C ASN A 127 2.45 7.76 -12.55
N GLY A 128 2.15 8.32 -13.74
CA GLY A 128 1.09 9.31 -13.91
C GLY A 128 -0.30 8.81 -13.49
N ALA A 129 -0.61 7.54 -13.74
CA ALA A 129 -1.88 6.96 -13.34
C ALA A 129 -2.04 6.90 -11.81
N ALA A 130 -0.99 6.49 -11.09
CA ALA A 130 -0.99 6.48 -9.63
C ALA A 130 -1.04 7.90 -9.06
N VAL A 131 -0.25 8.84 -9.59
CA VAL A 131 -0.27 10.24 -9.17
C VAL A 131 -1.67 10.84 -9.34
N ALA A 132 -2.32 10.62 -10.48
CA ALA A 132 -3.68 11.11 -10.73
C ALA A 132 -4.68 10.50 -9.73
N LEU A 133 -4.56 9.20 -9.44
CA LEU A 133 -5.40 8.51 -8.46
C LEU A 133 -5.25 9.14 -7.08
N TYR A 134 -4.02 9.31 -6.59
CA TYR A 134 -3.77 9.87 -5.26
C TYR A 134 -4.23 11.32 -5.17
N ARG A 135 -3.98 12.15 -6.17
CA ARG A 135 -4.45 13.53 -6.21
C ARG A 135 -5.97 13.63 -6.19
N SER A 136 -6.68 12.68 -6.79
CA SER A 136 -8.15 12.63 -6.77
C SER A 136 -8.72 12.42 -5.36
N PHE A 137 -7.92 11.88 -4.42
CA PHE A 137 -8.27 11.75 -3.00
C PHE A 137 -7.77 12.92 -2.14
N GLY A 138 -7.05 13.88 -2.71
CA GLY A 138 -6.52 15.02 -2.00
C GLY A 138 -5.07 14.88 -1.51
N PHE A 139 -4.35 13.84 -1.92
CA PHE A 139 -2.91 13.76 -1.66
C PHE A 139 -2.18 14.90 -2.39
N SER A 140 -1.25 15.53 -1.70
CA SER A 140 -0.47 16.66 -2.21
C SER A 140 1.02 16.45 -1.94
N ASP A 141 1.84 16.95 -2.84
CA ASP A 141 3.29 17.00 -2.70
C ASP A 141 3.82 18.35 -2.18
N GLU A 142 2.92 19.21 -1.71
CA GLU A 142 3.30 20.47 -1.07
C GLU A 142 3.92 20.25 0.31
N ALA A 143 5.06 20.87 0.55
CA ALA A 143 5.68 20.90 1.87
C ALA A 143 5.02 21.95 2.76
N TYR A 144 5.00 21.72 4.08
CA TYR A 144 4.40 22.63 5.05
C TYR A 144 4.99 24.06 4.99
N GLU A 145 6.28 24.16 4.71
CA GLU A 145 7.00 25.44 4.61
C GLU A 145 6.97 26.06 3.20
N GLY A 146 6.18 25.47 2.30
CA GLY A 146 6.16 25.83 0.89
C GLY A 146 7.13 25.02 0.05
N GLY A 147 6.94 25.01 -1.27
CA GLY A 147 7.67 24.15 -2.19
C GLY A 147 7.17 22.72 -2.19
N ARG A 148 7.94 21.81 -2.77
CA ARG A 148 7.60 20.38 -2.90
C ARG A 148 8.28 19.57 -1.80
N ALA A 149 7.54 18.65 -1.21
CA ALA A 149 8.11 17.61 -0.36
C ALA A 149 8.97 16.67 -1.22
N MET A 150 10.16 16.31 -0.73
CA MET A 150 11.09 15.44 -1.44
C MET A 150 11.37 14.19 -0.63
N LEU A 151 11.31 13.02 -1.27
CA LEU A 151 11.83 11.80 -0.71
C LEU A 151 13.32 11.69 -1.03
N MET A 152 14.14 11.62 0.00
CA MET A 152 15.60 11.45 -0.13
C MET A 152 16.01 10.10 0.44
N ARG A 153 16.86 9.35 -0.26
CA ARG A 153 17.34 8.04 0.13
C ARG A 153 18.85 7.97 0.12
N LEU A 154 19.39 7.23 1.07
CA LEU A 154 20.78 6.77 1.08
C LEU A 154 20.74 5.24 1.24
N TRP A 155 21.26 4.52 0.28
CA TRP A 155 21.36 3.06 0.34
C TRP A 155 22.54 2.65 1.20
N LEU A 156 22.29 1.87 2.26
CA LEU A 156 23.31 1.46 3.24
C LEU A 156 23.93 0.10 2.92
N ASP A 157 23.32 -0.65 2.00
CA ASP A 157 23.73 -1.99 1.57
C ASP A 157 24.46 -2.02 0.22
N GLY A 158 24.84 -0.87 -0.30
CA GLY A 158 25.56 -0.74 -1.56
C GLY A 158 24.70 -0.97 -2.82
N ARG A 159 23.38 -1.08 -2.67
CA ARG A 159 22.42 -1.23 -3.77
C ARG A 159 21.86 0.14 -4.18
N GLY A 160 22.69 1.00 -4.70
CA GLY A 160 22.33 2.33 -5.19
C GLY A 160 22.51 2.47 -6.68
#